data_4aeb3b76cfc676b3d441ecef135a5b72
#
_entry.id   4aeb3b76cfc676b3d441ecef135a5b72
#
_cell.length_a   1.000
_cell.length_b   1.000
_cell.length_c   1.000
_cell.angle_alpha   90.00
_cell.angle_beta   90.00
_cell.angle_gamma   90.00
#
_symmetry.space_group_name_H-M   'P 1'
#
loop_
_entity.id
_entity.type
_entity.pdbx_description
1 polymer ?
#
loop_
_entity_poly.entity_id
_entity_poly.type
_entity_poly.pdbx_seq_one_letter_code
_entity_poly.pdbx_strand_id
1 'polypeptide(L)'
;FVPVVMSLAVVSTLWMQIYSPEGILNTLLANFGIDAQPFIHSADQALPSIAIMSVWQGVGYQMIIFLGGLQNINPALYEAAEMDHASGWQKFKDITLPELKPLCIFVFITVTIGAFRMLVQPMVMTGGGPDHSTYTIVYDIYETGTVNWEMGLASTMAIVFTIFVVILTIIQNTLTKDKEGRKHVHKKAKTN
;
A
#
# COMPACT_ATOMS: atom_id res chain seq x y z
N PHE A 1 -13.95 -5.42 4.99
CA PHE A 1 -14.27 -4.63 3.76
C PHE A 1 -14.91 -3.28 4.07
N VAL A 2 -15.62 -3.14 5.21
CA VAL A 2 -16.31 -1.90 5.61
C VAL A 2 -15.42 -0.64 5.50
N PRO A 3 -14.15 -0.64 5.92
CA PRO A 3 -13.32 0.57 5.85
C PRO A 3 -13.10 1.11 4.43
N VAL A 4 -13.10 0.22 3.44
CA VAL A 4 -12.87 0.59 2.02
C VAL A 4 -14.01 1.43 1.43
N VAL A 5 -15.23 1.23 1.93
CA VAL A 5 -16.43 1.94 1.44
C VAL A 5 -16.57 3.32 2.08
N MET A 6 -15.90 3.55 3.21
CA MET A 6 -15.96 4.82 3.92
C MET A 6 -15.13 5.89 3.21
N SER A 7 -15.60 7.15 3.28
CA SER A 7 -14.80 8.28 2.80
C SER A 7 -13.48 8.36 3.56
N LEU A 8 -12.39 8.61 2.81
CA LEU A 8 -11.04 8.71 3.38
C LEU A 8 -10.94 9.81 4.45
N ALA A 9 -11.63 10.93 4.25
CA ALA A 9 -11.67 12.01 5.24
C ALA A 9 -12.35 11.58 6.55
N VAL A 10 -13.47 10.83 6.47
CA VAL A 10 -14.14 10.29 7.64
C VAL A 10 -13.26 9.29 8.38
N VAL A 11 -12.62 8.38 7.66
CA VAL A 11 -11.65 7.42 8.25
C VAL A 11 -10.51 8.15 8.93
N SER A 12 -9.93 9.17 8.28
CA SER A 12 -8.86 9.98 8.86
C SER A 12 -9.30 10.64 10.18
N THR A 13 -10.50 11.22 10.22
CA THR A 13 -11.05 11.84 11.43
C THR A 13 -11.28 10.82 12.55
N LEU A 14 -11.78 9.63 12.24
CA LEU A 14 -11.94 8.55 13.23
C LEU A 14 -10.59 8.11 13.81
N TRP A 15 -9.58 7.97 12.96
CA TRP A 15 -8.25 7.57 13.42
C TRP A 15 -7.54 8.66 14.23
N MET A 16 -7.82 9.95 13.99
CA MET A 16 -7.37 11.02 14.89
C MET A 16 -7.85 10.80 16.33
N GLN A 17 -9.10 10.38 16.52
CA GLN A 17 -9.63 10.05 17.85
C GLN A 17 -8.96 8.81 18.45
N ILE A 18 -8.67 7.80 17.62
CA ILE A 18 -7.98 6.57 18.04
C ILE A 18 -6.54 6.88 18.50
N TYR A 19 -5.85 7.80 17.80
CA TYR A 19 -4.47 8.23 18.08
C TYR A 19 -4.37 9.35 19.12
N SER A 20 -5.50 9.89 19.62
CA SER A 20 -5.44 10.96 20.61
C SER A 20 -4.78 10.50 21.91
N PRO A 21 -4.22 11.41 22.72
CA PRO A 21 -3.60 11.05 24.00
C PRO A 21 -4.49 10.21 24.92
N GLU A 22 -5.80 10.51 24.93
CA GLU A 22 -6.83 9.77 25.68
C GLU A 22 -7.56 8.73 24.82
N GLY A 23 -7.04 8.43 23.63
CA GLY A 23 -7.64 7.55 22.66
C GLY A 23 -7.51 6.07 23.03
N ILE A 24 -8.24 5.24 22.28
CA ILE A 24 -8.32 3.79 22.51
C ILE A 24 -6.94 3.14 22.51
N LEU A 25 -6.04 3.54 21.60
CA LEU A 25 -4.70 2.93 21.52
C LEU A 25 -3.87 3.25 22.75
N ASN A 26 -3.83 4.49 23.19
CA ASN A 26 -3.09 4.88 24.40
C ASN A 26 -3.69 4.24 25.66
N THR A 27 -5.01 4.12 25.74
CA THR A 27 -5.67 3.39 26.83
C THR A 27 -5.27 1.91 26.85
N LEU A 28 -5.18 1.27 25.68
CA LEU A 28 -4.72 -0.12 25.60
C LEU A 28 -3.24 -0.25 25.97
N LEU A 29 -2.37 0.64 25.50
CA LEU A 29 -0.94 0.65 25.84
C LEU A 29 -0.71 0.82 27.34
N ALA A 30 -1.49 1.69 28.00
CA ALA A 30 -1.41 1.88 29.45
C ALA A 30 -1.71 0.58 30.25
N ASN A 31 -2.61 -0.28 29.77
CA ASN A 31 -2.87 -1.59 30.39
C ASN A 31 -1.66 -2.54 30.35
N PHE A 32 -0.74 -2.32 29.41
CA PHE A 32 0.53 -3.06 29.32
C PHE A 32 1.71 -2.34 29.98
N GLY A 33 1.46 -1.22 30.68
CA GLY A 33 2.49 -0.43 31.34
C GLY A 33 3.36 0.38 30.37
N ILE A 34 2.87 0.64 29.14
CA ILE A 34 3.56 1.44 28.14
C ILE A 34 3.03 2.89 28.24
N ASP A 35 3.94 3.85 28.31
CA ASP A 35 3.59 5.26 28.33
C ASP A 35 2.82 5.70 27.08
N ALA A 36 1.99 6.72 27.23
CA ALA A 36 1.21 7.27 26.14
C ALA A 36 2.10 7.70 24.97
N GLN A 37 1.78 7.19 23.79
CA GLN A 37 2.51 7.49 22.56
C GLN A 37 1.91 8.73 21.87
N PRO A 38 2.74 9.63 21.36
CA PRO A 38 2.26 10.85 20.72
C PRO A 38 1.67 10.63 19.32
N PHE A 39 1.92 9.47 18.67
CA PHE A 39 1.44 9.12 17.33
C PHE A 39 1.54 10.28 16.33
N ILE A 40 0.39 10.86 15.96
CA ILE A 40 0.30 11.96 14.97
C ILE A 40 0.83 13.31 15.48
N HIS A 41 1.21 13.41 16.75
CA HIS A 41 1.79 14.62 17.36
C HIS A 41 3.31 14.57 17.47
N SER A 42 3.97 13.54 16.95
CA SER A 42 5.44 13.43 16.89
C SER A 42 5.90 13.35 15.44
N ALA A 43 6.95 14.08 15.09
CA ALA A 43 7.53 14.06 13.74
C ALA A 43 7.96 12.66 13.30
N ASP A 44 8.50 11.86 14.23
CA ASP A 44 8.97 10.50 13.95
C ASP A 44 7.83 9.48 13.78
N GLN A 45 6.69 9.72 14.45
CA GLN A 45 5.58 8.75 14.49
C GLN A 45 4.42 9.12 13.56
N ALA A 46 4.29 10.38 13.15
CA ALA A 46 3.12 10.86 12.41
C ALA A 46 2.94 10.14 11.06
N LEU A 47 3.98 10.09 10.24
CA LEU A 47 3.89 9.42 8.94
C LEU A 47 3.68 7.91 9.06
N PRO A 48 4.38 7.16 9.93
CA PRO A 48 4.08 5.76 10.23
C PRO A 48 2.63 5.54 10.71
N SER A 49 2.08 6.40 11.56
CA SER A 49 0.70 6.31 12.05
C SER A 49 -0.32 6.47 10.90
N ILE A 50 -0.10 7.45 10.01
CA ILE A 50 -0.91 7.63 8.81
C ILE A 50 -0.80 6.40 7.88
N ALA A 51 0.39 5.82 7.74
CA ALA A 51 0.60 4.63 6.94
C ALA A 51 -0.18 3.42 7.49
N ILE A 52 -0.16 3.20 8.81
CA ILE A 52 -0.92 2.12 9.47
C ILE A 52 -2.42 2.27 9.19
N MET A 53 -2.97 3.48 9.36
CA MET A 53 -4.36 3.77 9.03
C MET A 53 -4.67 3.47 7.57
N SER A 54 -3.80 3.88 6.65
CA SER A 54 -3.98 3.69 5.21
C SER A 54 -3.93 2.20 4.83
N VAL A 55 -3.06 1.41 5.45
CA VAL A 55 -3.02 -0.06 5.30
C VAL A 55 -4.31 -0.68 5.79
N TRP A 56 -4.78 -0.30 6.99
CA TRP A 56 -6.04 -0.81 7.54
C TRP A 56 -7.23 -0.51 6.63
N GLN A 57 -7.29 0.70 6.08
CA GLN A 57 -8.36 1.07 5.14
C GLN A 57 -8.25 0.28 3.82
N GLY A 58 -7.06 0.17 3.25
CA GLY A 58 -6.84 -0.42 1.92
C GLY A 58 -6.86 -1.95 1.88
N VAL A 59 -6.56 -2.63 3.00
CA VAL A 59 -6.37 -4.09 3.04
C VAL A 59 -7.58 -4.87 2.51
N GLY A 60 -8.79 -4.41 2.78
CA GLY A 60 -10.01 -5.06 2.30
C GLY A 60 -10.13 -5.11 0.78
N TYR A 61 -9.68 -4.06 0.09
CA TYR A 61 -9.63 -4.03 -1.37
C TYR A 61 -8.61 -5.03 -1.92
N GLN A 62 -7.41 -5.07 -1.32
CA GLN A 62 -6.37 -6.02 -1.71
C GLN A 62 -6.80 -7.47 -1.46
N MET A 63 -7.51 -7.73 -0.35
CA MET A 63 -8.07 -9.06 -0.06
C MET A 63 -8.98 -9.57 -1.16
N ILE A 64 -9.88 -8.73 -1.69
CA ILE A 64 -10.79 -9.14 -2.79
C ILE A 64 -10.01 -9.45 -4.07
N ILE A 65 -9.00 -8.63 -4.39
CA ILE A 65 -8.14 -8.88 -5.54
C ILE A 65 -7.45 -10.24 -5.41
N PHE A 66 -6.83 -10.52 -4.26
CA PHE A 66 -6.16 -11.79 -4.02
C PHE A 66 -7.13 -12.97 -3.95
N LEU A 67 -8.31 -12.79 -3.37
CA LEU A 67 -9.34 -13.83 -3.34
C LEU A 67 -9.78 -14.21 -4.76
N GLY A 68 -10.01 -13.22 -5.62
CA GLY A 68 -10.33 -13.47 -7.03
C GLY A 68 -9.19 -14.20 -7.76
N GLY A 69 -7.93 -13.84 -7.46
CA GLY A 69 -6.77 -14.54 -8.00
C GLY A 69 -6.68 -15.99 -7.55
N LEU A 70 -6.90 -16.25 -6.27
CA LEU A 70 -6.90 -17.60 -5.70
C LEU A 70 -8.00 -18.50 -6.32
N GLN A 71 -9.18 -17.95 -6.56
CA GLN A 71 -10.29 -18.68 -7.17
C GLN A 71 -10.05 -19.04 -8.65
N ASN A 72 -9.17 -18.33 -9.32
CA ASN A 72 -8.80 -18.58 -10.72
C ASN A 72 -7.70 -19.64 -10.90
N ILE A 73 -7.06 -20.10 -9.82
CA ILE A 73 -6.05 -21.15 -9.89
C ILE A 73 -6.73 -22.47 -10.25
N ASN A 74 -6.20 -23.18 -11.26
CA ASN A 74 -6.78 -24.45 -11.70
C ASN A 74 -6.73 -25.50 -10.57
N PRO A 75 -7.87 -26.05 -10.13
CA PRO A 75 -7.93 -27.07 -9.07
C PRO A 75 -7.08 -28.32 -9.37
N ALA A 76 -6.96 -28.71 -10.65
CA ALA A 76 -6.17 -29.86 -11.06
C ALA A 76 -4.68 -29.78 -10.62
N LEU A 77 -4.13 -28.56 -10.42
CA LEU A 77 -2.78 -28.40 -9.91
C LEU A 77 -2.67 -28.84 -8.43
N TYR A 78 -3.71 -28.59 -7.65
CA TYR A 78 -3.76 -29.00 -6.26
C TYR A 78 -4.04 -30.51 -6.13
N GLU A 79 -4.89 -31.06 -6.98
CA GLU A 79 -5.18 -32.50 -7.04
C GLU A 79 -3.92 -33.30 -7.42
N ALA A 80 -3.17 -32.86 -8.43
CA ALA A 80 -1.90 -33.48 -8.80
C ALA A 80 -0.89 -33.44 -7.65
N ALA A 81 -0.78 -32.29 -6.94
CA ALA A 81 0.11 -32.16 -5.79
C ALA A 81 -0.34 -33.04 -4.60
N GLU A 82 -1.62 -33.33 -4.47
CA GLU A 82 -2.13 -34.30 -3.47
C GLU A 82 -1.72 -35.72 -3.79
N MET A 83 -1.76 -36.11 -5.04
CA MET A 83 -1.27 -37.42 -5.49
C MET A 83 0.24 -37.59 -5.23
N ASP A 84 1.00 -36.49 -5.31
CA ASP A 84 2.42 -36.45 -4.97
C ASP A 84 2.70 -36.30 -3.46
N HIS A 85 1.68 -36.40 -2.60
CA HIS A 85 1.77 -36.22 -1.16
C HIS A 85 2.38 -34.88 -0.72
N ALA A 86 2.23 -33.80 -1.50
CA ALA A 86 2.77 -32.49 -1.17
C ALA A 86 2.09 -31.90 0.05
N SER A 87 2.91 -31.40 0.99
CA SER A 87 2.43 -30.70 2.19
C SER A 87 1.74 -29.37 1.83
N GLY A 88 0.92 -28.83 2.74
CA GLY A 88 0.26 -27.53 2.54
C GLY A 88 1.24 -26.40 2.24
N TRP A 89 2.42 -26.40 2.88
CA TRP A 89 3.47 -25.42 2.60
C TRP A 89 4.07 -25.57 1.21
N GLN A 90 4.27 -26.80 0.74
CA GLN A 90 4.74 -27.04 -0.64
C GLN A 90 3.71 -26.57 -1.67
N LYS A 91 2.42 -26.90 -1.49
CA LYS A 91 1.32 -26.40 -2.35
C LYS A 91 1.30 -24.87 -2.38
N PHE A 92 1.45 -24.20 -1.23
CA PHE A 92 1.48 -22.74 -1.17
C PHE A 92 2.67 -22.17 -1.94
N LYS A 93 3.88 -22.70 -1.70
CA LYS A 93 5.12 -22.18 -2.29
C LYS A 93 5.27 -22.47 -3.78
N ASP A 94 4.87 -23.67 -4.20
CA ASP A 94 5.18 -24.18 -5.54
C ASP A 94 4.01 -24.04 -6.51
N ILE A 95 2.78 -23.84 -6.01
CA ILE A 95 1.57 -23.64 -6.84
C ILE A 95 0.99 -22.24 -6.58
N THR A 96 0.52 -21.98 -5.35
CA THR A 96 -0.26 -20.76 -5.04
C THR A 96 0.54 -19.49 -5.30
N LEU A 97 1.74 -19.39 -4.74
CA LEU A 97 2.56 -18.19 -4.83
C LEU A 97 3.05 -17.89 -6.27
N PRO A 98 3.48 -18.88 -7.08
CA PRO A 98 3.80 -18.66 -8.50
C PRO A 98 2.61 -18.22 -9.34
N GLU A 99 1.42 -18.83 -9.14
CA GLU A 99 0.21 -18.45 -9.87
C GLU A 99 -0.30 -17.05 -9.50
N LEU A 100 -0.16 -16.64 -8.24
CA LEU A 100 -0.52 -15.30 -7.78
C LEU A 100 0.54 -14.23 -8.11
N LYS A 101 1.71 -14.62 -8.59
CA LYS A 101 2.83 -13.68 -8.81
C LYS A 101 2.45 -12.49 -9.71
N PRO A 102 1.78 -12.65 -10.87
CA PRO A 102 1.36 -11.50 -11.69
C PRO A 102 0.45 -10.53 -10.92
N LEU A 103 -0.41 -11.09 -10.07
CA LEU A 103 -1.33 -10.32 -9.24
C LEU A 103 -0.59 -9.56 -8.12
N CYS A 104 0.39 -10.21 -7.47
CA CYS A 104 1.25 -9.56 -6.49
C CYS A 104 1.99 -8.35 -7.09
N ILE A 105 2.43 -8.47 -8.33
CA ILE A 105 3.09 -7.39 -9.07
C ILE A 105 2.13 -6.24 -9.33
N PHE A 106 0.95 -6.55 -9.83
CA PHE A 106 -0.09 -5.56 -10.06
C PHE A 106 -0.45 -4.81 -8.79
N VAL A 107 -0.68 -5.53 -7.69
CA VAL A 107 -0.98 -4.94 -6.38
C VAL A 107 0.19 -4.08 -5.88
N PHE A 108 1.42 -4.55 -6.00
CA PHE A 108 2.60 -3.79 -5.59
C PHE A 108 2.72 -2.46 -6.34
N ILE A 109 2.53 -2.47 -7.67
CA ILE A 109 2.59 -1.25 -8.50
C ILE A 109 1.47 -0.28 -8.10
N THR A 110 0.24 -0.77 -7.99
CA THR A 110 -0.92 0.08 -7.67
C THR A 110 -0.85 0.67 -6.27
N VAL A 111 -0.39 -0.09 -5.28
CA VAL A 111 -0.18 0.39 -3.91
C VAL A 111 0.94 1.43 -3.86
N THR A 112 2.03 1.20 -4.59
CA THR A 112 3.14 2.18 -4.68
C THR A 112 2.66 3.51 -5.26
N ILE A 113 1.92 3.48 -6.37
CA ILE A 113 1.34 4.70 -6.96
C ILE A 113 0.39 5.37 -5.96
N GLY A 114 -0.45 4.60 -5.28
CA GLY A 114 -1.36 5.10 -4.25
C GLY A 114 -0.63 5.81 -3.10
N ALA A 115 0.48 5.25 -2.63
CA ALA A 115 1.30 5.83 -1.57
C ALA A 115 1.91 7.19 -1.99
N PHE A 116 2.39 7.30 -3.22
CA PHE A 116 2.90 8.59 -3.74
C PHE A 116 1.79 9.66 -3.92
N ARG A 117 0.55 9.24 -4.13
CA ARG A 117 -0.61 10.15 -4.30
C ARG A 117 -1.32 10.51 -3.00
N MET A 118 -0.73 10.20 -1.86
CA MET A 118 -1.30 10.50 -0.54
C MET A 118 -1.44 12.02 -0.35
N LEU A 119 -2.67 12.49 -0.13
CA LEU A 119 -3.03 13.88 0.11
C LEU A 119 -4.00 14.03 1.29
N VAL A 120 -5.14 13.35 1.24
CA VAL A 120 -6.26 13.57 2.18
C VAL A 120 -5.87 13.22 3.61
N GLN A 121 -5.13 12.13 3.80
CA GLN A 121 -4.71 11.66 5.11
C GLN A 121 -3.81 12.68 5.83
N PRO A 122 -2.66 13.10 5.28
CA PRO A 122 -1.82 14.12 5.91
C PRO A 122 -2.57 15.43 6.11
N MET A 123 -3.36 15.86 5.12
CA MET A 123 -4.11 17.11 5.18
C MET A 123 -5.12 17.12 6.32
N VAL A 124 -5.87 16.01 6.53
CA VAL A 124 -6.91 15.93 7.57
C VAL A 124 -6.31 15.62 8.93
N MET A 125 -5.35 14.69 9.02
CA MET A 125 -4.86 14.18 10.31
C MET A 125 -3.86 15.09 10.98
N THR A 126 -3.00 15.75 10.21
CA THR A 126 -1.83 16.47 10.76
C THR A 126 -1.63 17.87 10.16
N GLY A 127 -2.34 18.21 9.07
CA GLY A 127 -2.08 19.45 8.34
C GLY A 127 -0.64 19.52 7.80
N GLY A 128 -0.03 18.37 7.45
CA GLY A 128 1.37 18.29 7.03
C GLY A 128 2.40 18.22 8.15
N GLY A 129 1.98 18.46 9.41
CA GLY A 129 2.87 18.48 10.60
C GLY A 129 3.02 17.14 11.32
N PRO A 130 3.65 17.17 12.50
CA PRO A 130 4.50 18.22 13.02
C PRO A 130 5.82 18.37 12.21
N ASP A 131 6.42 19.54 12.21
CA ASP A 131 7.69 19.82 11.55
C ASP A 131 7.78 19.36 10.07
N HIS A 132 6.70 19.51 9.31
CA HIS A 132 6.56 19.03 7.92
C HIS A 132 6.78 17.52 7.72
N SER A 133 6.76 16.71 8.78
CA SER A 133 7.05 15.28 8.72
C SER A 133 6.06 14.45 7.88
N THR A 134 4.87 14.96 7.65
CA THR A 134 3.83 14.33 6.83
C THR A 134 3.52 15.11 5.55
N TYR A 135 4.39 16.07 5.20
CA TYR A 135 4.22 16.94 4.05
C TYR A 135 4.59 16.19 2.77
N THR A 136 3.61 15.55 2.15
CA THR A 136 3.83 14.78 0.92
C THR A 136 3.95 15.70 -0.29
N ILE A 137 4.58 15.21 -1.38
CA ILE A 137 4.72 15.98 -2.62
C ILE A 137 3.35 16.44 -3.17
N VAL A 138 2.32 15.58 -3.09
CA VAL A 138 0.98 15.94 -3.57
C VAL A 138 0.32 16.97 -2.66
N TYR A 139 0.62 16.94 -1.37
CA TYR A 139 0.16 17.95 -0.44
C TYR A 139 0.82 19.31 -0.71
N ASP A 140 2.13 19.34 -0.98
CA ASP A 140 2.87 20.52 -1.37
C ASP A 140 2.33 21.15 -2.68
N ILE A 141 2.08 20.32 -3.69
CA ILE A 141 1.45 20.78 -4.95
C ILE A 141 0.06 21.40 -4.68
N TYR A 142 -0.74 20.75 -3.83
CA TYR A 142 -2.06 21.25 -3.46
C TYR A 142 -1.95 22.60 -2.72
N GLU A 143 -1.11 22.72 -1.72
CA GLU A 143 -0.96 23.94 -0.92
C GLU A 143 -0.40 25.08 -1.78
N THR A 144 0.62 24.82 -2.58
CA THR A 144 1.19 25.80 -3.51
C THR A 144 0.14 26.35 -4.48
N GLY A 145 -0.71 25.47 -5.05
CA GLY A 145 -1.71 25.87 -6.03
C GLY A 145 -2.95 26.51 -5.44
N THR A 146 -3.47 25.96 -4.33
CA THR A 146 -4.81 26.35 -3.83
C THR A 146 -4.74 27.27 -2.62
N VAL A 147 -3.72 27.19 -1.80
CA VAL A 147 -3.55 28.05 -0.61
C VAL A 147 -2.71 29.27 -0.96
N ASN A 148 -1.57 29.06 -1.62
CA ASN A 148 -0.62 30.14 -1.97
C ASN A 148 -0.97 30.81 -3.31
N TRP A 149 -1.93 30.27 -4.08
CA TRP A 149 -2.37 30.77 -5.39
C TRP A 149 -1.25 30.83 -6.44
N GLU A 150 -0.18 30.06 -6.28
CA GLU A 150 0.93 29.95 -7.21
C GLU A 150 0.69 28.85 -8.26
N MET A 151 -0.39 29.03 -9.06
CA MET A 151 -0.85 28.00 -10.02
C MET A 151 0.22 27.59 -11.04
N GLY A 152 1.09 28.51 -11.48
CA GLY A 152 2.17 28.21 -12.42
C GLY A 152 3.23 27.28 -11.81
N LEU A 153 3.62 27.53 -10.56
CA LEU A 153 4.57 26.68 -9.82
C LEU A 153 3.95 25.31 -9.54
N ALA A 154 2.72 25.28 -9.00
CA ALA A 154 2.01 24.04 -8.71
C ALA A 154 1.84 23.14 -9.94
N SER A 155 1.51 23.74 -11.10
CA SER A 155 1.39 23.00 -12.37
C SER A 155 2.73 22.42 -12.81
N THR A 156 3.83 23.15 -12.63
CA THR A 156 5.18 22.67 -12.94
C THR A 156 5.56 21.50 -12.03
N MET A 157 5.33 21.62 -10.73
CA MET A 157 5.56 20.55 -9.77
C MET A 157 4.74 19.29 -10.11
N ALA A 158 3.47 19.45 -10.46
CA ALA A 158 2.59 18.36 -10.86
C ALA A 158 3.08 17.62 -12.13
N ILE A 159 3.59 18.35 -13.12
CA ILE A 159 4.17 17.75 -14.34
C ILE A 159 5.43 16.96 -14.00
N VAL A 160 6.36 17.54 -13.25
CA VAL A 160 7.61 16.87 -12.83
C VAL A 160 7.28 15.62 -12.02
N PHE A 161 6.36 15.72 -11.07
CA PHE A 161 5.91 14.59 -10.27
C PHE A 161 5.27 13.48 -11.11
N THR A 162 4.45 13.85 -12.09
CA THR A 162 3.83 12.88 -13.02
C THR A 162 4.89 12.13 -13.82
N ILE A 163 5.89 12.84 -14.37
CA ILE A 163 7.02 12.22 -15.09
C ILE A 163 7.76 11.24 -14.17
N PHE A 164 8.04 11.65 -12.92
CA PHE A 164 8.70 10.78 -11.93
C PHE A 164 7.89 9.50 -11.67
N VAL A 165 6.57 9.60 -11.44
CA VAL A 165 5.71 8.43 -11.19
C VAL A 165 5.63 7.51 -12.41
N VAL A 166 5.58 8.08 -13.63
CA VAL A 166 5.59 7.30 -14.87
C VAL A 166 6.91 6.52 -15.02
N ILE A 167 8.05 7.17 -14.81
CA ILE A 167 9.37 6.52 -14.86
C ILE A 167 9.44 5.40 -13.83
N LEU A 168 9.04 5.66 -12.57
CA LEU A 168 9.01 4.67 -11.51
C LEU A 168 8.16 3.45 -11.89
N THR A 169 6.97 3.68 -12.45
CA THR A 169 6.05 2.62 -12.89
C THR A 169 6.65 1.78 -14.02
N ILE A 170 7.33 2.42 -14.98
CA ILE A 170 8.03 1.71 -16.08
C ILE A 170 9.15 0.84 -15.50
N ILE A 171 9.96 1.38 -14.59
CA ILE A 171 11.04 0.64 -13.92
C ILE A 171 10.48 -0.57 -13.17
N GLN A 172 9.45 -0.38 -12.34
CA GLN A 172 8.79 -1.47 -11.61
C GLN A 172 8.28 -2.57 -12.54
N ASN A 173 7.60 -2.19 -13.62
CA ASN A 173 7.04 -3.13 -14.59
C ASN A 173 8.13 -3.90 -15.33
N THR A 174 9.22 -3.22 -15.74
CA THR A 174 10.35 -3.84 -16.44
C THR A 174 11.10 -4.83 -15.55
N LEU A 175 11.46 -4.41 -14.33
CA LEU A 175 12.15 -5.28 -13.37
C LEU A 175 11.35 -6.54 -13.01
N THR A 176 10.04 -6.46 -13.15
CA THR A 176 9.15 -7.57 -12.81
C THR A 176 8.92 -8.51 -13.99
N LYS A 177 8.84 -7.98 -15.22
CA LYS A 177 8.72 -8.80 -16.45
C LYS A 177 9.99 -9.59 -16.78
N ASP A 178 11.17 -9.04 -16.57
CA ASP A 178 12.44 -9.74 -16.82
C ASP A 178 12.60 -11.03 -16.00
N LYS A 179 11.99 -11.09 -14.83
CA LYS A 179 11.96 -12.31 -14.01
C LYS A 179 11.01 -13.40 -14.55
N GLU A 180 10.05 -13.05 -15.40
CA GLU A 180 9.13 -14.01 -16.04
C GLU A 180 9.72 -14.62 -17.31
N GLY A 181 10.31 -13.82 -18.17
CA GLY A 181 10.93 -14.28 -19.41
C GLY A 181 12.03 -15.32 -19.19
N ARG A 182 12.88 -15.12 -18.17
CA ARG A 182 13.97 -16.08 -17.84
C ARG A 182 13.48 -17.44 -17.35
N LYS A 183 12.32 -17.52 -16.66
CA LYS A 183 11.79 -18.80 -16.17
C LYS A 183 11.13 -19.64 -17.28
N HIS A 184 10.48 -19.01 -18.26
CA HIS A 184 9.89 -19.72 -19.40
C HIS A 184 10.95 -20.30 -20.34
N VAL A 185 12.06 -19.63 -20.54
CA VAL A 185 13.18 -20.14 -21.38
C VAL A 185 13.86 -21.35 -20.72
N HIS A 186 14.09 -21.32 -19.40
CA HIS A 186 14.68 -22.44 -18.68
C HIS A 186 13.76 -23.68 -18.60
N LYS A 187 12.42 -23.48 -18.59
CA LYS A 187 11.49 -24.61 -18.56
C LYS A 187 11.40 -25.31 -19.92
N LYS A 188 11.48 -24.56 -21.04
CA LYS A 188 11.53 -25.13 -22.39
C LYS A 188 12.85 -25.86 -22.70
N ALA A 189 13.96 -25.44 -22.11
CA ALA A 189 15.27 -26.08 -22.32
C ALA A 189 15.44 -27.40 -21.54
N LYS A 190 14.56 -27.73 -20.58
CA LYS A 190 14.59 -28.99 -19.83
C LYS A 190 13.61 -30.06 -20.36
N THR A 191 12.78 -29.71 -21.33
CA THR A 191 11.76 -30.63 -21.93
C THR A 191 12.14 -31.08 -23.36
N ASN A 192 13.30 -30.68 -23.88
CA ASN A 192 13.95 -31.24 -25.07
C ASN A 192 15.22 -31.96 -24.63
#